data_b6d39bddbd99c2d9d08bf913fa9713bb
#
_entry.id   b6d39bddbd99c2d9d08bf913fa9713bb
#
_cell.length_a   1.000
_cell.length_b   1.000
_cell.length_c   1.000
_cell.angle_alpha   90.00
_cell.angle_beta   90.00
_cell.angle_gamma   90.00
#
_symmetry.space_group_name_H-M   'P 1'
#
loop_
_entity.id
_entity.type
_entity.pdbx_description
1 polymer ?
#
loop_
_entity_poly.entity_id
_entity_poly.type
_entity_poly.pdbx_seq_one_letter_code
_entity_poly.pdbx_strand_id
1 'polypeptide(L)'
;MAVKTMRRPGSAIKPANPAQLAKYFEAKLAAELGPHNVKRLLDAKVNDIVLLDVRSREGYQEGHLPGAINIPFEELPARLKELPKNKDIISYCWNVTCILCTKAAYVLASKGYRAKEMIGGIAEWKKAEFPIER
;
A
#
# COMPACT_ATOMS: atom_id res chain seq x y z
N MET A 1 12.71 -36.20 7.83
CA MET A 1 12.19 -35.50 6.65
C MET A 1 12.44 -34.02 6.73
N ALA A 2 12.88 -33.45 5.63
CA ALA A 2 13.23 -32.03 5.60
C ALA A 2 12.08 -31.12 6.00
N VAL A 3 10.88 -31.37 5.51
CA VAL A 3 9.70 -30.55 5.84
C VAL A 3 9.42 -30.54 7.33
N LYS A 4 9.53 -31.70 7.95
CA LYS A 4 9.30 -31.82 9.39
C LYS A 4 10.36 -31.05 10.19
N THR A 5 11.61 -31.16 9.77
CA THR A 5 12.70 -30.47 10.47
C THR A 5 12.68 -28.97 10.25
N MET A 6 12.05 -28.50 9.16
CA MET A 6 11.88 -27.07 8.92
C MET A 6 10.80 -26.45 9.81
N ARG A 7 9.98 -27.26 10.43
CA ARG A 7 9.04 -26.75 11.41
C ARG A 7 9.83 -26.28 12.62
N ARG A 8 9.58 -25.08 13.00
CA ARG A 8 10.30 -24.51 14.14
C ARG A 8 9.98 -25.32 15.39
N PRO A 9 11.02 -25.77 16.10
CA PRO A 9 10.80 -26.46 17.37
C PRO A 9 9.99 -25.57 18.29
N GLY A 10 9.03 -26.15 18.95
CA GLY A 10 8.16 -25.40 19.86
C GLY A 10 7.29 -24.37 19.20
N SER A 11 7.24 -24.38 17.87
CA SER A 11 6.44 -23.41 17.15
C SER A 11 4.95 -23.64 17.41
N ALA A 12 4.28 -22.56 17.74
CA ALA A 12 2.82 -22.55 17.86
C ALA A 12 2.11 -22.35 16.54
N ILE A 13 2.83 -22.38 15.42
CA ILE A 13 2.21 -22.19 14.11
C ILE A 13 1.34 -23.41 13.82
N LYS A 14 0.06 -23.17 13.82
CA LYS A 14 -0.94 -24.18 13.47
C LYS A 14 -1.12 -24.21 11.97
N PRO A 15 -1.46 -25.39 11.40
CA PRO A 15 -1.90 -25.40 10.02
C PRO A 15 -3.09 -24.46 9.85
N ALA A 16 -3.03 -23.60 8.85
CA ALA A 16 -4.11 -22.67 8.62
C ALA A 16 -5.29 -23.41 7.95
N ASN A 17 -6.49 -23.01 8.33
CA ASN A 17 -7.71 -23.51 7.73
C ASN A 17 -7.84 -22.97 6.30
N PRO A 18 -8.09 -23.83 5.28
CA PRO A 18 -8.21 -23.34 3.90
C PRO A 18 -9.25 -22.22 3.72
N ALA A 19 -10.37 -22.28 4.42
CA ALA A 19 -11.39 -21.25 4.30
C ALA A 19 -10.89 -19.90 4.85
N GLN A 20 -10.13 -19.94 5.94
CA GLN A 20 -9.52 -18.71 6.49
C GLN A 20 -8.45 -18.18 5.55
N LEU A 21 -7.66 -19.06 4.95
CA LEU A 21 -6.65 -18.66 3.97
C LEU A 21 -7.30 -18.02 2.76
N ALA A 22 -8.39 -18.59 2.26
CA ALA A 22 -9.09 -18.02 1.13
C ALA A 22 -9.56 -16.59 1.42
N LYS A 23 -10.11 -16.36 2.61
CA LYS A 23 -10.54 -15.02 3.02
C LYS A 23 -9.36 -14.05 3.12
N TYR A 24 -8.25 -14.50 3.67
CA TYR A 24 -7.06 -13.67 3.78
C TYR A 24 -6.54 -13.26 2.40
N PHE A 25 -6.43 -14.23 1.49
CA PHE A 25 -5.91 -13.93 0.16
C PHE A 25 -6.88 -13.08 -0.66
N GLU A 26 -8.17 -13.27 -0.48
CA GLU A 26 -9.17 -12.41 -1.11
C GLU A 26 -9.00 -10.97 -0.65
N ALA A 27 -8.85 -10.76 0.65
CA ALA A 27 -8.62 -9.44 1.21
C ALA A 27 -7.30 -8.84 0.71
N LYS A 28 -6.25 -9.66 0.65
CA LYS A 28 -4.94 -9.23 0.17
C LYS A 28 -5.02 -8.78 -1.29
N LEU A 29 -5.70 -9.56 -2.13
CA LEU A 29 -5.89 -9.20 -3.54
C LEU A 29 -6.69 -7.90 -3.70
N ALA A 30 -7.65 -7.67 -2.82
CA ALA A 30 -8.44 -6.44 -2.85
C ALA A 30 -7.67 -5.23 -2.32
N ALA A 31 -6.70 -5.46 -1.44
CA ALA A 31 -6.00 -4.39 -0.73
C ALA A 31 -4.69 -3.95 -1.39
N GLU A 32 -4.07 -4.82 -2.20
CA GLU A 32 -2.73 -4.54 -2.74
C GLU A 32 -2.73 -4.37 -4.25
N LEU A 33 -1.90 -3.43 -4.70
CA LEU A 33 -1.65 -3.20 -6.12
C LEU A 33 -0.15 -3.14 -6.34
N GLY A 34 0.31 -3.65 -7.48
CA GLY A 34 1.69 -3.44 -7.88
C GLY A 34 1.85 -2.13 -8.66
N PRO A 35 3.10 -1.69 -8.87
CA PRO A 35 3.36 -0.46 -9.64
C PRO A 35 2.76 -0.49 -11.05
N HIS A 36 2.80 -1.63 -11.72
CA HIS A 36 2.21 -1.75 -13.07
C HIS A 36 0.71 -1.55 -13.07
N ASN A 37 0.03 -2.03 -12.03
CA ASN A 37 -1.42 -1.84 -11.90
C ASN A 37 -1.74 -0.35 -11.70
N VAL A 38 -0.99 0.32 -10.84
CA VAL A 38 -1.17 1.75 -10.59
C VAL A 38 -0.88 2.54 -11.86
N LYS A 39 0.20 2.19 -12.58
CA LYS A 39 0.54 2.85 -13.84
C LYS A 39 -0.60 2.74 -14.85
N ARG A 40 -1.21 1.57 -14.94
CA ARG A 40 -2.37 1.36 -15.82
C ARG A 40 -3.54 2.25 -15.46
N LEU A 41 -3.82 2.39 -14.15
CA LEU A 41 -4.88 3.27 -13.68
C LEU A 41 -4.61 4.73 -14.05
N LEU A 42 -3.36 5.17 -13.90
CA LEU A 42 -2.98 6.53 -14.28
C LEU A 42 -3.11 6.76 -15.79
N ASP A 43 -2.65 5.81 -16.58
CA ASP A 43 -2.71 5.92 -18.03
C ASP A 43 -4.17 5.93 -18.52
N ALA A 44 -5.05 5.21 -17.88
CA ALA A 44 -6.47 5.19 -18.18
C ALA A 44 -7.21 6.42 -17.65
N LYS A 45 -6.51 7.31 -16.94
CA LYS A 45 -7.08 8.53 -16.36
C LYS A 45 -8.28 8.25 -15.48
N VAL A 46 -8.19 7.18 -14.70
CA VAL A 46 -9.22 6.82 -13.73
C VAL A 46 -9.31 7.94 -12.69
N ASN A 47 -10.53 8.39 -12.40
CA ASN A 47 -10.73 9.54 -11.52
C ASN A 47 -11.31 9.20 -10.15
N ASP A 48 -11.48 7.92 -9.84
CA ASP A 48 -12.00 7.47 -8.56
C ASP A 48 -10.92 6.92 -7.64
N ILE A 49 -9.69 7.34 -7.84
CA ILE A 49 -8.56 6.99 -7.00
C ILE A 49 -7.82 8.23 -6.52
N VAL A 50 -7.17 8.11 -5.37
CA VAL A 50 -6.23 9.11 -4.84
C VAL A 50 -4.94 8.38 -4.53
N LEU A 51 -3.82 8.86 -5.06
CA LEU A 51 -2.51 8.34 -4.69
C LEU A 51 -2.02 9.13 -3.48
N LEU A 52 -1.70 8.42 -2.41
CA LEU A 52 -1.30 9.03 -1.15
C LEU A 52 0.15 8.66 -0.82
N ASP A 53 1.03 9.65 -0.89
CA ASP A 53 2.42 9.50 -0.49
C ASP A 53 2.52 9.77 1.00
N VAL A 54 2.86 8.76 1.79
CA VAL A 54 2.94 8.87 3.25
C VAL A 54 4.37 9.05 3.76
N ARG A 55 5.31 9.32 2.84
CA ARG A 55 6.70 9.62 3.18
C ARG A 55 6.81 11.04 3.73
N SER A 56 8.01 11.41 4.15
CA SER A 56 8.31 12.77 4.55
C SER A 56 8.08 13.76 3.40
N ARG A 57 7.91 15.04 3.75
CA ARG A 57 7.78 16.08 2.73
C ARG A 57 9.00 16.15 1.83
N GLU A 58 10.18 15.97 2.41
CA GLU A 58 11.43 15.98 1.66
C GLU A 58 11.45 14.86 0.63
N GLY A 59 11.05 13.65 1.03
CA GLY A 59 10.98 12.51 0.11
C GLY A 59 10.01 12.77 -1.04
N TYR A 60 8.86 13.31 -0.73
CA TYR A 60 7.87 13.68 -1.75
C TYR A 60 8.43 14.70 -2.73
N GLN A 61 9.11 15.73 -2.22
CA GLN A 61 9.67 16.80 -3.06
C GLN A 61 10.79 16.30 -3.97
N GLU A 62 11.54 15.29 -3.54
CA GLU A 62 12.58 14.69 -4.36
C GLU A 62 12.03 13.92 -5.55
N GLY A 63 10.80 13.46 -5.45
CA GLY A 63 10.13 12.76 -6.54
C GLY A 63 8.99 11.90 -6.02
N HIS A 64 7.88 11.94 -6.71
CA HIS A 64 6.66 11.22 -6.31
C HIS A 64 5.90 10.76 -7.55
N LEU A 65 4.94 9.88 -7.35
CA LEU A 65 4.07 9.41 -8.43
C LEU A 65 3.25 10.58 -8.98
N PRO A 66 3.03 10.61 -10.29
CA PRO A 66 2.23 11.69 -10.90
C PRO A 66 0.86 11.83 -10.23
N GLY A 67 0.55 13.06 -9.83
CA GLY A 67 -0.73 13.37 -9.20
C GLY A 67 -0.87 12.97 -7.73
N ALA A 68 0.15 12.37 -7.15
CA ALA A 68 0.09 11.97 -5.74
C ALA A 68 0.06 13.17 -4.81
N ILE A 69 -0.71 13.06 -3.74
CA ILE A 69 -0.70 14.04 -2.67
C ILE A 69 0.16 13.51 -1.52
N ASN A 70 0.73 14.42 -0.76
CA ASN A 70 1.59 14.04 0.35
C ASN A 70 0.95 14.36 1.69
N ILE A 71 0.73 13.33 2.47
CA ILE A 71 0.40 13.46 3.89
C ILE A 71 1.35 12.53 4.63
N PRO A 72 2.40 13.06 5.25
CA PRO A 72 3.31 12.23 6.03
C PRO A 72 2.53 11.40 7.05
N PHE A 73 2.97 10.17 7.27
CA PHE A 73 2.22 9.23 8.10
C PHE A 73 1.84 9.81 9.47
N GLU A 74 2.77 10.53 10.11
CA GLU A 74 2.55 11.12 11.44
C GLU A 74 1.42 12.16 11.44
N GLU A 75 1.15 12.77 10.30
CA GLU A 75 0.10 13.79 10.18
C GLU A 75 -1.22 13.21 9.74
N LEU A 76 -1.22 11.96 9.30
CA LEU A 76 -2.41 11.35 8.69
C LEU A 76 -3.65 11.39 9.61
N PRO A 77 -3.55 11.00 10.89
CA PRO A 77 -4.73 11.02 11.75
C PRO A 77 -5.39 12.40 11.87
N ALA A 78 -4.59 13.46 11.86
CA ALA A 78 -5.10 14.83 11.98
C ALA A 78 -5.64 15.37 10.64
N ARG A 79 -5.29 14.72 9.52
CA ARG A 79 -5.59 15.23 8.18
C ARG A 79 -6.50 14.32 7.36
N LEU A 80 -7.14 13.35 7.99
CA LEU A 80 -8.03 12.41 7.29
C LEU A 80 -9.14 13.12 6.52
N LYS A 81 -9.60 14.26 7.03
CA LYS A 81 -10.68 15.02 6.39
C LYS A 81 -10.33 15.54 5.01
N GLU A 82 -9.05 15.61 4.67
CA GLU A 82 -8.59 16.03 3.35
C GLU A 82 -8.82 14.94 2.30
N LEU A 83 -9.16 13.72 2.71
CA LEU A 83 -9.30 12.59 1.82
C LEU A 83 -10.77 12.24 1.60
N PRO A 84 -11.17 11.93 0.35
CA PRO A 84 -12.54 11.56 0.05
C PRO A 84 -12.82 10.11 0.45
N LYS A 85 -14.05 9.85 0.89
CA LYS A 85 -14.48 8.48 1.23
C LYS A 85 -15.07 7.74 0.04
N ASN A 86 -15.34 8.44 -1.05
CA ASN A 86 -15.93 7.84 -2.24
C ASN A 86 -14.90 7.48 -3.32
N LYS A 87 -13.63 7.48 -2.96
CA LYS A 87 -12.54 7.08 -3.87
C LYS A 87 -11.64 6.07 -3.19
N ASP A 88 -10.98 5.25 -3.96
CA ASP A 88 -9.95 4.36 -3.44
C ASP A 88 -8.71 5.19 -3.10
N ILE A 89 -8.23 5.05 -1.88
CA ILE A 89 -7.01 5.73 -1.43
C ILE A 89 -5.88 4.71 -1.51
N ILE A 90 -4.96 4.94 -2.44
CA ILE A 90 -3.82 4.04 -2.66
C ILE A 90 -2.59 4.66 -2.03
N SER A 91 -2.17 4.14 -0.89
CA SER A 91 -0.98 4.64 -0.19
C SER A 91 0.28 3.97 -0.68
N TYR A 92 1.39 4.68 -0.65
CA TYR A 92 2.70 4.11 -0.93
C TYR A 92 3.78 4.80 -0.10
N CYS A 93 4.92 4.15 0.03
CA CYS A 93 6.06 4.69 0.76
C CYS A 93 7.37 4.40 0.00
N TRP A 94 8.43 4.00 0.71
CA TRP A 94 9.78 3.95 0.13
C TRP A 94 10.07 2.70 -0.71
N ASN A 95 9.84 1.51 -0.14
CA ASN A 95 10.27 0.25 -0.75
C ASN A 95 9.52 -0.93 -0.12
N VAL A 96 9.89 -2.15 -0.54
CA VAL A 96 9.21 -3.38 -0.12
C VAL A 96 9.28 -3.65 1.39
N THR A 97 10.28 -3.12 2.07
CA THR A 97 10.44 -3.34 3.52
C THR A 97 9.79 -2.25 4.36
N CYS A 98 9.36 -1.16 3.73
CA CYS A 98 8.72 -0.06 4.44
C CYS A 98 7.25 -0.41 4.69
N ILE A 99 6.82 -0.32 5.94
CA ILE A 99 5.45 -0.65 6.32
C ILE A 99 4.59 0.58 6.60
N LEU A 100 5.10 1.78 6.30
CA LEU A 100 4.33 3.01 6.54
C LEU A 100 3.02 3.03 5.77
N CYS A 101 3.04 2.60 4.51
CA CYS A 101 1.82 2.57 3.71
C CYS A 101 0.82 1.53 4.22
N THR A 102 1.30 0.41 4.76
CA THR A 102 0.43 -0.59 5.39
C THR A 102 -0.22 -0.01 6.65
N LYS A 103 0.57 0.69 7.48
CA LYS A 103 0.05 1.35 8.66
C LYS A 103 -0.96 2.44 8.28
N ALA A 104 -0.66 3.20 7.24
CA ALA A 104 -1.57 4.23 6.73
C ALA A 104 -2.88 3.60 6.25
N ALA A 105 -2.79 2.51 5.49
CA ALA A 105 -3.97 1.81 5.00
C ALA A 105 -4.83 1.30 6.18
N TYR A 106 -4.19 0.80 7.23
CA TYR A 106 -4.90 0.38 8.43
C TYR A 106 -5.65 1.54 9.07
N VAL A 107 -4.98 2.68 9.25
CA VAL A 107 -5.62 3.88 9.81
C VAL A 107 -6.82 4.29 8.96
N LEU A 108 -6.63 4.35 7.65
CA LEU A 108 -7.68 4.73 6.71
C LEU A 108 -8.87 3.78 6.78
N ALA A 109 -8.62 2.49 6.67
CA ALA A 109 -9.68 1.48 6.69
C ALA A 109 -10.45 1.51 8.02
N SER A 110 -9.73 1.71 9.13
CA SER A 110 -10.32 1.81 10.46
C SER A 110 -11.29 2.98 10.58
N LYS A 111 -11.14 4.00 9.73
CA LYS A 111 -11.99 5.19 9.72
C LYS A 111 -12.99 5.19 8.56
N GLY A 112 -13.15 4.06 7.89
CA GLY A 112 -14.16 3.89 6.84
C GLY A 112 -13.74 4.31 5.45
N TYR A 113 -12.45 4.52 5.22
CA TYR A 113 -11.94 4.84 3.90
C TYR A 113 -11.66 3.57 3.09
N ARG A 114 -11.78 3.67 1.77
CA ARG A 114 -11.49 2.58 0.84
C ARG A 114 -9.98 2.54 0.61
N ALA A 115 -9.29 1.88 1.51
CA ALA A 115 -7.83 1.87 1.55
C ALA A 115 -7.24 0.73 0.71
N LYS A 116 -6.19 1.07 -0.03
CA LYS A 116 -5.34 0.10 -0.74
C LYS A 116 -3.90 0.54 -0.57
N GLU A 117 -2.97 -0.34 -0.89
CA GLU A 117 -1.56 0.03 -0.88
C GLU A 117 -0.88 -0.39 -2.18
N MET A 118 0.05 0.43 -2.66
CA MET A 118 0.93 0.04 -3.75
C MET A 118 2.17 -0.59 -3.12
N ILE A 119 2.32 -1.87 -3.31
CA ILE A 119 3.48 -2.59 -2.78
C ILE A 119 4.74 -2.21 -3.55
N GLY A 120 5.88 -2.24 -2.87
CA GLY A 120 7.17 -1.92 -3.49
C GLY A 120 7.55 -0.45 -3.42
N GLY A 121 6.59 0.43 -3.22
CA GLY A 121 6.84 1.87 -3.03
C GLY A 121 7.47 2.56 -4.23
N ILE A 122 8.01 3.75 -3.94
CA ILE A 122 8.65 4.57 -4.98
C ILE A 122 9.85 3.87 -5.59
N ALA A 123 10.52 3.00 -4.83
CA ALA A 123 11.69 2.28 -5.34
C ALA A 123 11.33 1.38 -6.53
N GLU A 124 10.25 0.60 -6.41
CA GLU A 124 9.82 -0.27 -7.51
C GLU A 124 9.22 0.53 -8.67
N TRP A 125 8.59 1.65 -8.38
CA TRP A 125 8.10 2.56 -9.41
C TRP A 125 9.25 3.08 -10.27
N LYS A 126 10.34 3.55 -9.63
CA LYS A 126 11.52 4.05 -10.32
C LYS A 126 12.24 2.94 -11.07
N LYS A 127 12.31 1.75 -10.48
CA LYS A 127 12.97 0.61 -11.11
C LYS A 127 12.26 0.20 -12.40
N ALA A 128 10.94 0.39 -12.45
CA ALA A 128 10.16 0.15 -13.66
C ALA A 128 10.29 1.30 -14.67
N GLU A 129 11.04 2.34 -14.34
CA GLU A 129 11.27 3.51 -15.18
C GLU A 129 9.98 4.27 -15.50
N PHE A 130 9.03 4.22 -14.59
CA PHE A 130 7.78 4.99 -14.71
C PHE A 130 8.04 6.46 -14.34
N PRO A 131 7.27 7.39 -14.92
CA PRO A 131 7.51 8.83 -14.69
C PRO A 131 7.26 9.24 -13.25
N ILE A 132 8.04 10.22 -12.80
CA ILE A 132 7.86 10.85 -11.50
C ILE A 132 7.71 12.35 -11.69
N GLU A 133 7.04 12.99 -10.72
CA GLU A 133 6.91 14.45 -10.63
C GLU A 133 7.73 14.96 -9.46
N ARG A 134 8.06 16.26 -9.53
CA ARG A 134 8.77 16.97 -8.45
C ARG A 134 8.07 18.25 -8.09
#